data_178505d246c8fd91b486dd44cd809243
#
_entry.id   178505d246c8fd91b486dd44cd809243
#
_cell.length_a   1.000
_cell.length_b   1.000
_cell.length_c   1.000
_cell.angle_alpha   90.00
_cell.angle_beta   90.00
_cell.angle_gamma   90.00
#
_symmetry.space_group_name_H-M   'P 1'
#
loop_
_entity.id
_entity.type
_entity.pdbx_description
1 polymer ?
#
loop_
_entity_poly.entity_id
_entity_poly.type
_entity_poly.pdbx_seq_one_letter_code
_entity_poly.pdbx_strand_id
1 'polypeptide(L)'
;LRRGELRAAAPRPVPSLRGPRERSERDARAPGGVAVQRHGERALARLGQLTEATPQFVAAEAVRYGGALLALPALLTLGVLEAGEQTYGTLRKAFYGLRATLLVLAFMAVLRIRTPEQLQGHPPGELGVLLGLDRAPEAKTLRRKLWELAARRQATQFSQRLAERWVRDQADAVGLLYVDGHVRSYHGTAHTLPEAWSARRRLCVPATTDIWVHQQDAQPLFVITAPANDALIAMLRREILPEVRRLVGDRRVTVVFDRQGWSPKFFRELHTQGFDVLTYRKGAYAAWPGRVFQTVTGVVEGRRVRYELAERAVELLPGFRMREVRRRCASGHQTAIVTTRADLAIEVVAARMFERWTQENFFRYMRQHFALDALVTYAVEPADPERTIPNPARRAIAKALTTSRAALTELEQAYGRQARTNPEAQRPTMRGFKIAQAGLSQRITALERKCRRLQARRAALPQRVPVNAVLDEAEIVKLSPEAKHLTDTIKMVAYRAETALVRSLTPCYARTEDEGRALIREMLLTSADILPHPEDHRLLVRLHSLANPRSNDALATLCETLNRLEVRYPGTDLQLVYQAPGVA
;
A
#
# COMPACT_ATOMS: atom_id res chain seq x y z
N LEU A 1 -42.57 -15.80 -14.30
CA LEU A 1 -42.77 -16.93 -13.42
C LEU A 1 -42.12 -16.68 -12.05
N ARG A 2 -42.99 -16.53 -11.04
CA ARG A 2 -42.77 -16.47 -9.58
C ARG A 2 -41.78 -15.44 -9.03
N ARG A 3 -42.34 -14.30 -8.62
CA ARG A 3 -41.78 -13.37 -7.64
C ARG A 3 -41.61 -14.13 -6.31
N GLY A 4 -40.36 -14.41 -5.91
CA GLY A 4 -40.02 -14.82 -4.57
C GLY A 4 -39.82 -13.57 -3.71
N GLU A 5 -40.67 -13.36 -2.75
CA GLU A 5 -40.56 -12.31 -1.74
C GLU A 5 -39.25 -12.50 -0.95
N LEU A 6 -38.32 -11.58 -1.13
CA LEU A 6 -37.16 -11.43 -0.24
C LEU A 6 -37.68 -10.89 1.10
N ARG A 7 -37.90 -11.78 2.07
CA ARG A 7 -38.12 -11.40 3.47
C ARG A 7 -36.90 -10.57 3.93
N ALA A 8 -37.15 -9.33 4.27
CA ALA A 8 -36.19 -8.46 4.93
C ALA A 8 -35.68 -9.18 6.19
N ALA A 9 -34.39 -9.51 6.23
CA ALA A 9 -33.77 -10.04 7.43
C ALA A 9 -33.88 -9.01 8.54
N ALA A 10 -34.46 -9.40 9.67
CA ALA A 10 -34.53 -8.57 10.86
C ALA A 10 -33.13 -8.03 11.22
N PRO A 11 -33.02 -6.77 11.66
CA PRO A 11 -31.73 -6.20 12.05
C PRO A 11 -31.16 -7.06 13.19
N ARG A 12 -29.93 -7.55 13.00
CA ARG A 12 -29.22 -8.27 14.06
C ARG A 12 -29.13 -7.36 15.28
N PRO A 13 -29.44 -7.85 16.47
CA PRO A 13 -29.35 -7.07 17.69
C PRO A 13 -27.91 -6.55 17.82
N VAL A 14 -27.79 -5.22 17.97
CA VAL A 14 -26.52 -4.58 18.30
C VAL A 14 -26.05 -5.18 19.62
N PRO A 15 -24.81 -5.73 19.71
CA PRO A 15 -24.33 -6.27 20.98
C PRO A 15 -24.44 -5.20 22.05
N SER A 16 -25.16 -5.49 23.13
CA SER A 16 -25.32 -4.60 24.28
C SER A 16 -23.94 -4.13 24.75
N LEU A 17 -23.77 -2.85 24.93
CA LEU A 17 -22.59 -2.24 25.53
C LEU A 17 -22.36 -2.91 26.90
N ARG A 18 -21.37 -3.80 26.98
CA ARG A 18 -20.98 -4.45 28.23
C ARG A 18 -20.66 -3.37 29.26
N GLY A 19 -21.22 -3.50 30.44
CA GLY A 19 -21.14 -2.50 31.49
C GLY A 19 -19.74 -2.35 32.11
N PRO A 20 -19.51 -1.32 32.96
CA PRO A 20 -18.23 -1.06 33.63
C PRO A 20 -17.70 -2.24 34.46
N ARG A 21 -18.59 -3.10 35.00
CA ARG A 21 -18.21 -4.27 35.82
C ARG A 21 -17.49 -5.37 35.03
N GLU A 22 -17.97 -5.70 33.82
CA GLU A 22 -17.34 -6.74 32.96
C GLU A 22 -15.93 -6.38 32.51
N ARG A 23 -15.58 -5.08 32.48
CA ARG A 23 -14.25 -4.58 32.10
C ARG A 23 -13.24 -4.75 33.24
N SER A 24 -13.66 -4.43 34.46
CA SER A 24 -12.85 -4.63 35.67
C SER A 24 -12.50 -6.11 35.88
N GLU A 25 -13.43 -7.02 35.61
CA GLU A 25 -13.20 -8.46 35.72
C GLU A 25 -12.25 -9.01 34.66
N ARG A 26 -12.24 -8.43 33.45
CA ARG A 26 -11.26 -8.80 32.40
C ARG A 26 -9.86 -8.32 32.73
N ASP A 27 -9.72 -7.10 33.23
CA ASP A 27 -8.43 -6.55 33.65
C ASP A 27 -7.87 -7.35 34.84
N ALA A 28 -8.73 -7.75 35.79
CA ALA A 28 -8.33 -8.58 36.95
C ALA A 28 -7.90 -10.01 36.58
N ARG A 29 -8.31 -10.52 35.39
CA ARG A 29 -7.93 -11.85 34.88
C ARG A 29 -6.72 -11.80 33.95
N ALA A 30 -6.17 -10.62 33.65
CA ALA A 30 -4.99 -10.50 32.79
C ALA A 30 -3.76 -11.02 33.52
N PRO A 31 -2.94 -11.91 32.93
CA PRO A 31 -1.74 -12.46 33.57
C PRO A 31 -0.72 -11.41 34.03
N GLY A 32 -0.60 -10.30 33.31
CA GLY A 32 0.35 -9.23 33.56
C GLY A 32 -0.06 -8.21 34.64
N GLY A 33 -1.19 -8.47 35.33
CA GLY A 33 -1.70 -7.55 36.34
C GLY A 33 -2.37 -6.31 35.75
N VAL A 34 -2.71 -5.37 36.61
CA VAL A 34 -3.35 -4.10 36.28
C VAL A 34 -2.34 -2.97 36.42
N ALA A 35 -2.19 -2.15 35.41
CA ALA A 35 -1.40 -0.92 35.52
C ALA A 35 -1.99 0.02 36.59
N VAL A 36 -1.23 1.03 37.02
CA VAL A 36 -1.61 1.99 38.05
C VAL A 36 -2.99 2.57 37.77
N GLN A 37 -3.91 2.44 38.73
CA GLN A 37 -5.22 3.05 38.58
C GLN A 37 -5.15 4.59 38.65
N ARG A 38 -5.75 5.26 37.66
CA ARG A 38 -5.60 6.71 37.44
C ARG A 38 -6.95 7.43 37.65
N HIS A 39 -7.64 7.15 38.78
CA HIS A 39 -8.98 7.71 39.06
C HIS A 39 -8.99 9.23 39.10
N GLY A 40 -8.00 9.86 39.74
CA GLY A 40 -7.89 11.33 39.85
C GLY A 40 -7.75 12.00 38.48
N GLU A 41 -6.81 11.54 37.65
CA GLU A 41 -6.59 12.11 36.31
C GLU A 41 -7.78 11.86 35.37
N ARG A 42 -8.45 10.72 35.51
CA ARG A 42 -9.68 10.46 34.76
C ARG A 42 -10.82 11.38 35.18
N ALA A 43 -10.90 11.76 36.46
CA ALA A 43 -11.84 12.76 36.94
C ALA A 43 -11.50 14.15 36.38
N LEU A 44 -10.22 14.58 36.46
CA LEU A 44 -9.76 15.84 35.87
C LEU A 44 -10.01 15.88 34.34
N ALA A 45 -9.78 14.78 33.64
CA ALA A 45 -10.06 14.69 32.21
C ALA A 45 -11.54 14.84 31.88
N ARG A 46 -12.45 14.31 32.71
CA ARG A 46 -13.91 14.50 32.55
C ARG A 46 -14.32 15.96 32.75
N LEU A 47 -13.65 16.67 33.62
CA LEU A 47 -13.84 18.10 33.87
C LEU A 47 -13.16 19.01 32.83
N GLY A 48 -12.43 18.44 31.86
CA GLY A 48 -11.68 19.19 30.86
C GLY A 48 -10.44 19.91 31.44
N GLN A 49 -9.96 19.49 32.61
CA GLN A 49 -8.82 20.09 33.32
C GLN A 49 -7.49 19.38 33.03
N LEU A 50 -7.52 18.20 32.40
CA LEU A 50 -6.33 17.44 32.04
C LEU A 50 -6.08 17.51 30.54
N THR A 51 -4.91 17.97 30.12
CA THR A 51 -4.51 18.02 28.71
C THR A 51 -4.20 16.63 28.17
N GLU A 52 -3.41 15.84 28.92
CA GLU A 52 -3.01 14.48 28.62
C GLU A 52 -2.50 13.80 29.90
N ALA A 53 -2.78 12.51 30.07
CA ALA A 53 -2.23 11.74 31.18
C ALA A 53 -0.71 11.50 30.96
N THR A 54 0.09 11.79 31.98
CA THR A 54 1.52 11.53 31.96
C THR A 54 1.78 10.03 32.12
N PRO A 55 2.69 9.40 31.35
CA PRO A 55 3.06 8.00 31.57
C PRO A 55 3.63 7.77 32.97
N GLN A 56 3.18 6.70 33.61
CA GLN A 56 3.69 6.22 34.88
C GLN A 56 3.77 4.70 34.83
N PHE A 57 4.88 4.17 35.30
CA PHE A 57 5.12 2.74 35.29
C PHE A 57 5.16 2.22 36.72
N VAL A 58 4.64 1.02 36.91
CA VAL A 58 4.82 0.17 38.08
C VAL A 58 5.33 -1.17 37.62
N ALA A 59 6.00 -1.89 38.51
CA ALA A 59 6.46 -3.25 38.20
C ALA A 59 5.29 -4.11 37.75
N ALA A 60 5.43 -4.71 36.57
CA ALA A 60 4.45 -5.58 35.97
C ALA A 60 5.18 -6.77 35.32
N GLU A 61 4.83 -7.98 35.71
CA GLU A 61 5.46 -9.21 35.23
C GLU A 61 4.61 -9.84 34.11
N ALA A 62 5.28 -10.56 33.22
CA ALA A 62 4.68 -11.33 32.13
C ALA A 62 3.66 -10.52 31.28
N VAL A 63 3.91 -9.22 31.08
CA VAL A 63 3.05 -8.33 30.29
C VAL A 63 2.98 -8.87 28.87
N ARG A 64 1.81 -9.32 28.46
CA ARG A 64 1.56 -9.79 27.11
C ARG A 64 1.86 -8.69 26.12
N TYR A 65 2.61 -8.96 25.09
CA TYR A 65 3.08 -7.96 24.12
C TYR A 65 4.12 -6.96 24.65
N GLY A 66 4.75 -7.23 25.79
CA GLY A 66 5.84 -6.38 26.30
C GLY A 66 6.96 -6.18 25.30
N GLY A 67 7.22 -7.20 24.45
CA GLY A 67 8.15 -7.13 23.33
C GLY A 67 7.84 -6.03 22.31
N ALA A 68 6.61 -5.49 22.25
CA ALA A 68 6.29 -4.37 21.37
C ALA A 68 7.10 -3.12 21.68
N LEU A 69 7.62 -2.98 22.92
CA LEU A 69 8.51 -1.88 23.29
C LEU A 69 9.84 -1.92 22.53
N LEU A 70 10.28 -3.07 21.99
CA LEU A 70 11.45 -3.14 21.09
C LEU A 70 11.29 -2.27 19.83
N ALA A 71 10.05 -2.01 19.40
CA ALA A 71 9.81 -1.14 18.26
C ALA A 71 9.86 0.35 18.62
N LEU A 72 9.76 0.71 19.89
CA LEU A 72 9.62 2.11 20.31
C LEU A 72 10.82 2.98 19.88
N PRO A 73 12.09 2.58 20.05
CA PRO A 73 13.23 3.38 19.58
C PRO A 73 13.15 3.68 18.09
N ALA A 74 12.83 2.69 17.25
CA ALA A 74 12.70 2.87 15.81
C ALA A 74 11.51 3.79 15.44
N LEU A 75 10.36 3.66 16.11
CA LEU A 75 9.20 4.52 15.90
C LEU A 75 9.53 5.99 16.25
N LEU A 76 10.27 6.23 17.32
CA LEU A 76 10.69 7.58 17.73
C LEU A 76 11.73 8.16 16.77
N THR A 77 12.73 7.39 16.38
CA THR A 77 13.74 7.79 15.39
C THR A 77 13.10 8.17 14.05
N LEU A 78 12.07 7.42 13.63
CA LEU A 78 11.30 7.75 12.43
C LEU A 78 10.43 9.02 12.57
N GLY A 79 10.31 9.58 13.79
CA GLY A 79 9.72 10.90 14.02
C GLY A 79 8.20 10.90 14.20
N VAL A 80 7.56 9.77 14.52
CA VAL A 80 6.08 9.69 14.60
C VAL A 80 5.47 10.67 15.60
N LEU A 81 6.10 10.86 16.77
CA LEU A 81 5.60 11.78 17.78
C LEU A 81 5.94 13.23 17.44
N GLU A 82 7.19 13.51 17.08
CA GLU A 82 7.64 14.86 16.73
C GLU A 82 6.85 15.46 15.57
N ALA A 83 6.73 14.71 14.45
CA ALA A 83 5.92 15.13 13.30
C ALA A 83 4.43 15.28 13.69
N GLY A 84 3.93 14.42 14.59
CA GLY A 84 2.58 14.50 15.11
C GLY A 84 2.35 15.78 15.92
N GLU A 85 3.23 16.11 16.84
CA GLU A 85 3.17 17.32 17.67
C GLU A 85 3.27 18.60 16.82
N GLN A 86 4.21 18.64 15.88
CA GLN A 86 4.38 19.76 14.96
C GLN A 86 3.17 19.96 14.01
N THR A 87 2.44 18.89 13.72
CA THR A 87 1.30 18.95 12.80
C THR A 87 -0.01 19.20 13.53
N TYR A 88 -0.28 18.43 14.57
CA TYR A 88 -1.57 18.45 15.24
C TYR A 88 -1.57 19.25 16.55
N GLY A 89 -0.40 19.58 17.11
CA GLY A 89 -0.31 20.22 18.43
C GLY A 89 -1.06 19.41 19.50
N THR A 90 -1.79 20.10 20.37
CA THR A 90 -2.60 19.45 21.41
C THR A 90 -3.98 19.05 20.89
N LEU A 91 -4.44 17.86 21.26
CA LEU A 91 -5.82 17.45 21.09
C LEU A 91 -6.71 18.07 22.18
N ARG A 92 -8.04 17.91 22.05
CA ARG A 92 -8.96 18.31 23.11
C ARG A 92 -8.53 17.69 24.43
N LYS A 93 -8.56 18.50 25.49
CA LYS A 93 -8.23 18.08 26.86
C LYS A 93 -8.95 16.77 27.18
N ALA A 94 -8.19 15.73 27.50
CA ALA A 94 -8.69 14.40 27.77
C ALA A 94 -7.57 13.52 28.34
N PHE A 95 -7.95 12.40 28.95
CA PHE A 95 -7.00 11.41 29.48
C PHE A 95 -6.05 10.87 28.39
N TYR A 96 -6.57 10.57 27.19
CA TYR A 96 -5.76 10.16 26.02
C TYR A 96 -5.52 11.38 25.13
N GLY A 97 -4.33 11.95 25.20
CA GLY A 97 -3.90 13.05 24.35
C GLY A 97 -3.29 12.58 23.02
N LEU A 98 -2.51 13.44 22.39
CA LEU A 98 -1.89 13.16 21.10
C LEU A 98 -0.87 12.04 21.16
N ARG A 99 0.08 12.12 22.13
CA ARG A 99 1.14 11.13 22.33
C ARG A 99 0.55 9.74 22.51
N ALA A 100 -0.37 9.58 23.50
CA ALA A 100 -1.01 8.30 23.78
C ALA A 100 -1.78 7.77 22.56
N THR A 101 -2.44 8.65 21.80
CA THR A 101 -3.18 8.27 20.59
C THR A 101 -2.25 7.75 19.49
N LEU A 102 -1.15 8.46 19.20
CA LEU A 102 -0.19 8.05 18.17
C LEU A 102 0.55 6.76 18.56
N LEU A 103 0.96 6.62 19.83
CA LEU A 103 1.60 5.40 20.32
C LEU A 103 0.65 4.19 20.26
N VAL A 104 -0.61 4.33 20.65
CA VAL A 104 -1.60 3.24 20.52
C VAL A 104 -1.72 2.81 19.09
N LEU A 105 -1.87 3.74 18.14
CA LEU A 105 -1.99 3.42 16.72
C LEU A 105 -0.73 2.75 16.17
N ALA A 106 0.46 3.20 16.60
CA ALA A 106 1.73 2.60 16.21
C ALA A 106 1.89 1.19 16.80
N PHE A 107 1.61 0.99 18.10
CA PHE A 107 1.63 -0.35 18.72
C PHE A 107 0.58 -1.29 18.11
N MET A 108 -0.62 -0.81 17.83
CA MET A 108 -1.60 -1.60 17.09
C MET A 108 -1.04 -2.06 15.74
N ALA A 109 -0.37 -1.17 15.01
CA ALA A 109 0.19 -1.52 13.70
C ALA A 109 1.29 -2.60 13.83
N VAL A 110 2.25 -2.45 14.73
CA VAL A 110 3.34 -3.44 14.92
C VAL A 110 2.83 -4.76 15.49
N LEU A 111 1.80 -4.74 16.34
CA LEU A 111 1.14 -5.93 16.91
C LEU A 111 0.10 -6.56 15.97
N ARG A 112 -0.12 -6.00 14.77
CA ARG A 112 -1.12 -6.48 13.80
C ARG A 112 -2.57 -6.40 14.28
N ILE A 113 -2.85 -5.50 15.21
CA ILE A 113 -4.22 -5.13 15.60
C ILE A 113 -4.75 -4.17 14.51
N ARG A 114 -5.48 -4.71 13.57
CA ARG A 114 -5.76 -4.09 12.25
C ARG A 114 -6.76 -2.95 12.32
N THR A 115 -7.70 -3.01 13.27
CA THR A 115 -8.77 -2.03 13.42
C THR A 115 -9.03 -1.74 14.90
N PRO A 116 -9.56 -0.57 15.26
CA PRO A 116 -9.91 -0.25 16.65
C PRO A 116 -10.83 -1.30 17.30
N GLU A 117 -11.71 -1.95 16.53
CA GLU A 117 -12.63 -2.97 17.04
C GLU A 117 -11.89 -4.21 17.58
N GLN A 118 -10.78 -4.55 16.98
CA GLN A 118 -9.98 -5.70 17.41
C GLN A 118 -9.34 -5.50 18.77
N LEU A 119 -9.20 -4.24 19.24
CA LEU A 119 -8.78 -3.98 20.63
C LEU A 119 -9.66 -4.68 21.67
N GLN A 120 -10.93 -4.96 21.35
CA GLN A 120 -11.82 -5.70 22.25
C GLN A 120 -11.34 -7.13 22.53
N GLY A 121 -10.52 -7.70 21.67
CA GLY A 121 -9.92 -9.03 21.85
C GLY A 121 -8.64 -9.04 22.72
N HIS A 122 -8.17 -7.87 23.14
CA HIS A 122 -6.94 -7.71 23.91
C HIS A 122 -7.23 -7.15 25.30
N PRO A 123 -6.52 -7.60 26.35
CA PRO A 123 -6.65 -7.03 27.68
C PRO A 123 -6.25 -5.56 27.68
N PRO A 124 -7.15 -4.64 28.05
CA PRO A 124 -6.86 -3.20 27.94
C PRO A 124 -5.81 -2.72 28.94
N GLY A 125 -5.70 -3.37 30.10
CA GLY A 125 -4.68 -3.08 31.11
C GLY A 125 -3.28 -3.41 30.62
N GLU A 126 -3.05 -4.57 30.00
CA GLU A 126 -1.75 -4.97 29.46
C GLU A 126 -1.26 -4.02 28.35
N LEU A 127 -2.13 -3.65 27.42
CA LEU A 127 -1.81 -2.62 26.43
C LEU A 127 -1.61 -1.25 27.09
N GLY A 128 -2.28 -1.00 28.22
CA GLY A 128 -2.11 0.21 29.03
C GLY A 128 -0.71 0.32 29.60
N VAL A 129 -0.15 -0.78 30.11
CA VAL A 129 1.22 -0.82 30.65
C VAL A 129 2.25 -0.38 29.62
N LEU A 130 2.09 -0.80 28.33
CA LEU A 130 2.98 -0.36 27.24
C LEU A 130 2.98 1.17 27.05
N LEU A 131 1.92 1.83 27.48
CA LEU A 131 1.72 3.29 27.36
C LEU A 131 2.04 4.05 28.64
N GLY A 132 2.39 3.35 29.73
CA GLY A 132 2.46 3.93 31.06
C GLY A 132 1.11 4.44 31.57
N LEU A 133 0.01 3.81 31.14
CA LEU A 133 -1.38 4.17 31.48
C LEU A 133 -2.09 3.00 32.15
N ASP A 134 -3.18 3.29 32.89
CA ASP A 134 -3.99 2.25 33.53
C ASP A 134 -4.63 1.27 32.53
N ARG A 135 -4.98 1.74 31.34
CA ARG A 135 -5.51 0.92 30.23
C ARG A 135 -5.37 1.62 28.89
N ALA A 136 -5.35 0.86 27.82
CA ALA A 136 -5.46 1.38 26.47
C ALA A 136 -6.87 1.97 26.22
N PRO A 137 -7.02 2.92 25.27
CA PRO A 137 -8.31 3.47 24.90
C PRO A 137 -9.22 2.41 24.31
N GLU A 138 -10.50 2.49 24.62
CA GLU A 138 -11.52 1.65 23.96
C GLU A 138 -11.66 2.01 22.49
N ALA A 139 -12.15 1.06 21.68
CA ALA A 139 -12.40 1.25 20.25
C ALA A 139 -13.19 2.54 19.94
N LYS A 140 -14.26 2.82 20.72
CA LYS A 140 -15.06 4.04 20.57
C LYS A 140 -14.26 5.32 20.87
N THR A 141 -13.41 5.28 21.89
CA THR A 141 -12.56 6.43 22.23
C THR A 141 -11.50 6.65 21.16
N LEU A 142 -10.84 5.59 20.70
CA LEU A 142 -9.82 5.67 19.66
C LEU A 142 -10.41 6.17 18.33
N ARG A 143 -11.59 5.71 17.95
CA ARG A 143 -12.30 6.24 16.77
C ARG A 143 -12.58 7.73 16.90
N ARG A 144 -13.06 8.19 18.07
CA ARG A 144 -13.31 9.61 18.30
C ARG A 144 -12.03 10.43 18.16
N LYS A 145 -10.88 9.92 18.64
CA LYS A 145 -9.58 10.57 18.48
C LYS A 145 -9.11 10.58 17.03
N LEU A 146 -9.30 9.50 16.29
CA LEU A 146 -9.04 9.46 14.84
C LEU A 146 -9.90 10.48 14.08
N TRP A 147 -11.16 10.64 14.46
CA TRP A 147 -12.04 11.63 13.85
C TRP A 147 -11.63 13.06 14.20
N GLU A 148 -11.18 13.30 15.44
CA GLU A 148 -10.65 14.59 15.86
C GLU A 148 -9.41 14.98 15.05
N LEU A 149 -8.50 14.03 14.80
CA LEU A 149 -7.32 14.22 13.94
C LEU A 149 -7.71 14.45 12.49
N ALA A 150 -8.60 13.62 11.94
CA ALA A 150 -9.06 13.73 10.56
C ALA A 150 -9.82 15.04 10.27
N ALA A 151 -10.58 15.55 11.24
CA ALA A 151 -11.31 16.82 11.11
C ALA A 151 -10.38 18.04 10.96
N ARG A 152 -9.12 17.94 11.37
CA ARG A 152 -8.11 18.99 11.18
C ARG A 152 -7.57 19.07 9.74
N ARG A 153 -7.83 18.05 8.92
CA ARG A 153 -7.39 17.97 7.52
C ARG A 153 -5.89 18.18 7.31
N GLN A 154 -5.08 17.63 8.22
CA GLN A 154 -3.62 17.77 8.24
C GLN A 154 -2.85 16.46 8.00
N ALA A 155 -3.54 15.38 7.57
CA ALA A 155 -2.90 14.08 7.37
C ALA A 155 -1.79 14.14 6.28
N THR A 156 -1.99 14.94 5.24
CA THR A 156 -0.97 15.19 4.21
C THR A 156 0.26 15.88 4.82
N GLN A 157 0.08 16.92 5.62
CA GLN A 157 1.18 17.64 6.27
C GLN A 157 1.96 16.73 7.24
N PHE A 158 1.25 15.88 7.99
CA PHE A 158 1.88 14.87 8.84
C PHE A 158 2.76 13.90 8.05
N SER A 159 2.24 13.38 6.94
CA SER A 159 3.00 12.50 6.03
C SER A 159 4.21 13.20 5.41
N GLN A 160 4.05 14.46 5.02
CA GLN A 160 5.10 15.30 4.45
C GLN A 160 6.27 15.53 5.41
N ARG A 161 6.00 15.86 6.68
CA ARG A 161 7.04 16.03 7.70
C ARG A 161 7.85 14.76 7.93
N LEU A 162 7.17 13.62 7.95
CA LEU A 162 7.84 12.33 8.05
C LEU A 162 8.70 12.04 6.82
N ALA A 163 8.17 12.26 5.61
CA ALA A 163 8.91 12.07 4.37
C ALA A 163 10.14 12.99 4.28
N GLU A 164 10.03 14.27 4.68
CA GLU A 164 11.16 15.20 4.78
C GLU A 164 12.28 14.69 5.69
N ARG A 165 11.91 14.20 6.89
CA ARG A 165 12.86 13.59 7.81
C ARG A 165 13.56 12.41 7.17
N TRP A 166 12.82 11.47 6.60
CA TRP A 166 13.39 10.26 6.00
C TRP A 166 14.29 10.55 4.80
N VAL A 167 13.95 11.56 3.98
CA VAL A 167 14.79 12.01 2.87
C VAL A 167 16.07 12.68 3.37
N ARG A 168 16.01 13.45 4.45
CA ARG A 168 17.18 14.07 5.09
C ARG A 168 18.13 13.01 5.65
N ASP A 169 17.56 12.01 6.34
CA ASP A 169 18.34 10.96 7.00
C ASP A 169 18.96 9.97 6.02
N GLN A 170 18.35 9.80 4.84
CA GLN A 170 18.75 8.84 3.80
C GLN A 170 18.71 9.47 2.40
N ALA A 171 19.48 10.55 2.20
CA ALA A 171 19.46 11.32 0.97
C ALA A 171 19.76 10.50 -0.29
N ASP A 172 20.62 9.52 -0.22
CA ASP A 172 21.02 8.67 -1.35
C ASP A 172 19.92 7.69 -1.78
N ALA A 173 19.03 7.30 -0.85
CA ALA A 173 17.96 6.34 -1.14
C ALA A 173 16.85 6.91 -2.05
N VAL A 174 16.81 8.23 -2.28
CA VAL A 174 15.81 8.89 -3.14
C VAL A 174 16.30 9.20 -4.56
N GLY A 175 17.47 8.73 -4.94
CA GLY A 175 17.97 8.87 -6.32
C GLY A 175 17.09 8.14 -7.35
N LEU A 176 16.32 7.16 -6.90
CA LEU A 176 15.35 6.40 -7.70
C LEU A 176 14.08 6.19 -6.87
N LEU A 177 12.93 6.53 -7.46
CA LEU A 177 11.63 6.44 -6.83
C LEU A 177 10.68 5.56 -7.64
N TYR A 178 10.13 4.55 -7.01
CA TYR A 178 9.11 3.68 -7.60
C TYR A 178 7.71 4.22 -7.34
N VAL A 179 6.90 4.32 -8.38
CA VAL A 179 5.50 4.75 -8.29
C VAL A 179 4.60 3.62 -8.75
N ASP A 180 3.69 3.21 -7.88
CA ASP A 180 2.73 2.15 -8.21
C ASP A 180 1.36 2.42 -7.60
N GLY A 181 0.31 1.97 -8.29
CA GLY A 181 -1.08 2.15 -7.90
C GLY A 181 -1.66 0.92 -7.23
N HIS A 182 -2.29 1.10 -6.09
CA HIS A 182 -3.04 0.07 -5.38
C HIS A 182 -4.53 0.35 -5.40
N VAL A 183 -5.32 -0.54 -6.01
CA VAL A 183 -6.78 -0.43 -6.08
C VAL A 183 -7.40 -1.00 -4.80
N ARG A 184 -8.11 -0.14 -4.07
CA ARG A 184 -8.82 -0.48 -2.84
C ARG A 184 -10.32 -0.51 -3.09
N SER A 185 -10.93 -1.71 -2.95
CA SER A 185 -12.35 -1.91 -3.18
C SER A 185 -13.20 -1.21 -2.11
N TYR A 186 -14.29 -0.60 -2.55
CA TYR A 186 -15.34 -0.06 -1.70
C TYR A 186 -16.46 -1.10 -1.52
N HIS A 187 -16.83 -1.38 -0.29
CA HIS A 187 -17.86 -2.36 0.06
C HIS A 187 -19.12 -1.74 0.66
N GLY A 188 -19.18 -0.40 0.74
CA GLY A 188 -20.36 0.32 1.21
C GLY A 188 -21.46 0.34 0.15
N THR A 189 -22.70 0.52 0.59
CA THR A 189 -23.89 0.63 -0.26
C THR A 189 -24.50 2.03 -0.29
N ALA A 190 -24.00 2.93 0.57
CA ALA A 190 -24.58 4.26 0.72
C ALA A 190 -24.24 5.22 -0.44
N HIS A 191 -23.15 4.97 -1.16
CA HIS A 191 -22.66 5.84 -2.23
C HIS A 191 -22.18 5.02 -3.42
N THR A 192 -22.39 5.54 -4.63
CA THR A 192 -21.85 4.99 -5.85
C THR A 192 -20.46 5.59 -6.11
N LEU A 193 -19.42 4.77 -6.06
CA LEU A 193 -18.07 5.18 -6.42
C LEU A 193 -17.70 4.68 -7.82
N PRO A 194 -16.76 5.37 -8.51
CA PRO A 194 -16.25 4.90 -9.78
C PRO A 194 -15.64 3.50 -9.67
N GLU A 195 -15.87 2.68 -10.69
CA GLU A 195 -15.32 1.33 -10.73
C GLU A 195 -13.87 1.34 -11.24
N ALA A 196 -13.02 0.52 -10.63
CA ALA A 196 -11.69 0.17 -11.12
C ALA A 196 -11.54 -1.33 -11.32
N TRP A 197 -10.66 -1.70 -12.24
CA TRP A 197 -10.29 -3.10 -12.43
C TRP A 197 -9.47 -3.60 -11.25
N SER A 198 -9.99 -4.59 -10.55
CA SER A 198 -9.25 -5.31 -9.52
C SER A 198 -8.60 -6.55 -10.13
N ALA A 199 -7.28 -6.53 -10.30
CA ALA A 199 -6.53 -7.67 -10.85
C ALA A 199 -6.73 -8.94 -10.00
N ARG A 200 -6.83 -8.80 -8.68
CA ARG A 200 -7.07 -9.91 -7.74
C ARG A 200 -8.43 -10.57 -7.94
N ARG A 201 -9.48 -9.75 -8.16
CA ARG A 201 -10.86 -10.24 -8.34
C ARG A 201 -11.21 -10.54 -9.78
N ARG A 202 -10.36 -10.10 -10.71
CA ARG A 202 -10.57 -10.17 -12.16
C ARG A 202 -11.91 -9.57 -12.62
N LEU A 203 -12.34 -8.51 -11.92
CA LEU A 203 -13.57 -7.77 -12.25
C LEU A 203 -13.46 -6.29 -11.89
N CYS A 204 -14.32 -5.46 -12.46
CA CYS A 204 -14.47 -4.06 -12.07
C CYS A 204 -15.32 -3.98 -10.79
N VAL A 205 -14.85 -3.19 -9.81
CA VAL A 205 -15.51 -2.96 -8.53
C VAL A 205 -15.48 -1.48 -8.20
N PRO A 206 -16.47 -0.94 -7.46
CA PRO A 206 -16.37 0.39 -6.88
C PRO A 206 -15.10 0.49 -6.03
N ALA A 207 -14.30 1.52 -6.24
CA ALA A 207 -12.97 1.57 -5.65
C ALA A 207 -12.41 3.00 -5.54
N THR A 208 -11.32 3.12 -4.78
CA THR A 208 -10.35 4.21 -4.83
C THR A 208 -8.99 3.67 -5.26
N THR A 209 -8.10 4.55 -5.68
CA THR A 209 -6.72 4.17 -6.01
C THR A 209 -5.78 4.91 -5.06
N ASP A 210 -4.96 4.16 -4.33
CA ASP A 210 -3.89 4.71 -3.51
C ASP A 210 -2.58 4.58 -4.33
N ILE A 211 -1.94 5.71 -4.62
CA ILE A 211 -0.68 5.74 -5.37
C ILE A 211 0.46 5.87 -4.36
N TRP A 212 1.30 4.87 -4.32
CA TRP A 212 2.41 4.74 -3.40
C TRP A 212 3.71 5.10 -4.08
N VAL A 213 4.52 5.89 -3.38
CA VAL A 213 5.88 6.22 -3.78
C VAL A 213 6.86 5.56 -2.82
N HIS A 214 7.79 4.79 -3.37
CA HIS A 214 8.80 4.07 -2.61
C HIS A 214 10.20 4.56 -2.99
N GLN A 215 11.09 4.53 -2.02
CA GLN A 215 12.51 4.77 -2.22
C GLN A 215 13.17 3.59 -2.93
N GLN A 216 14.41 3.76 -3.34
CA GLN A 216 15.23 2.76 -4.02
C GLN A 216 15.28 1.43 -3.27
N ASP A 217 15.34 1.47 -1.95
CA ASP A 217 15.39 0.31 -1.04
C ASP A 217 14.00 -0.28 -0.73
N ALA A 218 12.99 0.03 -1.55
CA ALA A 218 11.59 -0.38 -1.43
C ALA A 218 10.88 0.12 -0.15
N GLN A 219 11.46 1.08 0.60
CA GLN A 219 10.77 1.69 1.72
C GLN A 219 9.68 2.65 1.22
N PRO A 220 8.45 2.59 1.76
CA PRO A 220 7.41 3.54 1.40
C PRO A 220 7.79 4.95 1.87
N LEU A 221 7.68 5.94 0.99
CA LEU A 221 8.00 7.33 1.27
C LEU A 221 6.75 8.16 1.57
N PHE A 222 5.75 8.07 0.70
CA PHE A 222 4.43 8.67 0.91
C PHE A 222 3.36 7.98 0.05
N VAL A 223 2.09 8.28 0.33
CA VAL A 223 0.94 7.77 -0.41
C VAL A 223 -0.04 8.89 -0.73
N ILE A 224 -0.64 8.84 -1.90
CA ILE A 224 -1.69 9.76 -2.34
C ILE A 224 -2.92 8.96 -2.68
N THR A 225 -4.06 9.29 -2.08
CA THR A 225 -5.34 8.65 -2.39
C THR A 225 -6.08 9.44 -3.46
N ALA A 226 -6.35 8.79 -4.58
CA ALA A 226 -7.08 9.32 -5.72
C ALA A 226 -8.43 8.61 -5.94
N PRO A 227 -9.41 9.27 -6.57
CA PRO A 227 -10.57 8.58 -7.11
C PRO A 227 -10.16 7.49 -8.10
N ALA A 228 -10.94 6.41 -8.18
CA ALA A 228 -10.69 5.37 -9.17
C ALA A 228 -10.74 5.95 -10.60
N ASN A 229 -9.91 5.38 -11.48
CA ASN A 229 -9.78 5.77 -12.89
C ASN A 229 -9.11 7.13 -13.17
N ASP A 230 -8.53 7.81 -12.18
CA ASP A 230 -7.61 8.90 -12.47
C ASP A 230 -6.41 8.36 -13.26
N ALA A 231 -6.01 9.09 -14.31
CA ALA A 231 -4.89 8.65 -15.12
C ALA A 231 -3.58 8.83 -14.34
N LEU A 232 -2.73 7.81 -14.31
CA LEU A 232 -1.43 7.88 -13.61
C LEU A 232 -0.61 9.11 -14.03
N ILE A 233 -0.61 9.46 -15.32
CA ILE A 233 0.11 10.66 -15.81
C ILE A 233 -0.46 11.95 -15.20
N ALA A 234 -1.79 12.06 -15.06
CA ALA A 234 -2.40 13.22 -14.44
C ALA A 234 -2.03 13.32 -12.95
N MET A 235 -2.04 12.20 -12.26
CA MET A 235 -1.62 12.12 -10.85
C MET A 235 -0.13 12.42 -10.68
N LEU A 236 0.72 11.90 -11.57
CA LEU A 236 2.15 12.24 -11.59
C LEU A 236 2.34 13.76 -11.69
N ARG A 237 1.69 14.41 -12.66
CA ARG A 237 1.83 15.86 -12.87
C ARG A 237 1.30 16.71 -11.73
N ARG A 238 0.11 16.37 -11.22
CA ARG A 238 -0.63 17.22 -10.29
C ARG A 238 -0.19 17.05 -8.84
N GLU A 239 0.14 15.83 -8.43
CA GLU A 239 0.34 15.51 -7.02
C GLU A 239 1.75 14.97 -6.74
N ILE A 240 2.20 13.96 -7.52
CA ILE A 240 3.39 13.19 -7.14
C ILE A 240 4.67 13.94 -7.43
N LEU A 241 4.85 14.46 -8.66
CA LEU A 241 6.08 15.17 -9.03
C LEU A 241 6.29 16.48 -8.27
N PRO A 242 5.24 17.30 -8.01
CA PRO A 242 5.37 18.46 -7.12
C PRO A 242 5.83 18.05 -5.72
N GLU A 243 5.26 16.97 -5.15
CA GLU A 243 5.68 16.48 -3.84
C GLU A 243 7.10 15.92 -3.84
N VAL A 244 7.47 15.15 -4.86
CA VAL A 244 8.86 14.70 -5.04
C VAL A 244 9.80 15.90 -5.13
N ARG A 245 9.47 16.93 -5.93
CA ARG A 245 10.29 18.14 -6.08
C ARG A 245 10.45 18.90 -4.76
N ARG A 246 9.37 18.98 -3.98
CA ARG A 246 9.40 19.58 -2.64
C ARG A 246 10.38 18.84 -1.71
N LEU A 247 10.42 17.51 -1.78
CA LEU A 247 11.27 16.66 -0.94
C LEU A 247 12.74 16.67 -1.36
N VAL A 248 13.02 16.67 -2.67
CA VAL A 248 14.40 16.47 -3.17
C VAL A 248 15.05 17.77 -3.66
N GLY A 249 14.32 18.88 -3.73
CA GLY A 249 14.81 20.13 -4.30
C GLY A 249 15.12 19.94 -5.79
N ASP A 250 16.20 20.55 -6.27
CA ASP A 250 16.60 20.51 -7.68
C ASP A 250 17.38 19.23 -8.07
N ARG A 251 17.54 18.29 -7.14
CA ARG A 251 18.22 17.02 -7.42
C ARG A 251 17.51 16.27 -8.55
N ARG A 252 18.30 15.74 -9.48
CA ARG A 252 17.80 14.88 -10.52
C ARG A 252 17.52 13.50 -9.96
N VAL A 253 16.28 13.01 -10.10
CA VAL A 253 15.85 11.71 -9.62
C VAL A 253 15.19 10.91 -10.74
N THR A 254 15.30 9.60 -10.68
CA THR A 254 14.69 8.67 -11.63
C THR A 254 13.33 8.22 -11.11
N VAL A 255 12.27 8.44 -11.88
CA VAL A 255 10.93 7.95 -11.57
C VAL A 255 10.66 6.67 -12.34
N VAL A 256 10.35 5.61 -11.59
CA VAL A 256 10.08 4.26 -12.13
C VAL A 256 8.59 3.97 -12.00
N PHE A 257 7.93 3.64 -13.10
CA PHE A 257 6.50 3.32 -13.12
C PHE A 257 6.17 2.29 -14.20
N ASP A 258 4.96 1.76 -14.14
CA ASP A 258 4.49 0.74 -15.07
C ASP A 258 4.01 1.32 -16.42
N ARG A 259 3.49 0.43 -17.30
CA ARG A 259 2.97 0.80 -18.63
C ARG A 259 1.76 1.73 -18.61
N GLN A 260 1.12 1.99 -17.46
CA GLN A 260 0.01 2.94 -17.36
C GLN A 260 0.50 4.38 -17.53
N GLY A 261 1.74 4.67 -17.14
CA GLY A 261 2.40 5.96 -17.34
C GLY A 261 3.03 6.15 -18.73
N TRP A 262 2.79 5.26 -19.69
CA TRP A 262 3.43 5.34 -21.02
C TRP A 262 2.95 6.53 -21.83
N SER A 263 3.82 7.51 -22.04
CA SER A 263 3.64 8.63 -22.96
C SER A 263 5.01 9.25 -23.30
N PRO A 264 5.54 9.07 -24.54
CA PRO A 264 6.80 9.69 -24.94
C PRO A 264 6.82 11.20 -24.79
N LYS A 265 5.68 11.89 -25.02
CA LYS A 265 5.57 13.34 -24.79
C LYS A 265 5.79 13.67 -23.32
N PHE A 266 5.20 12.89 -22.42
CA PHE A 266 5.37 13.06 -20.98
C PHE A 266 6.80 12.73 -20.53
N PHE A 267 7.46 11.75 -21.13
CA PHE A 267 8.88 11.44 -20.82
C PHE A 267 9.81 12.59 -21.17
N ARG A 268 9.58 13.24 -22.32
CA ARG A 268 10.33 14.44 -22.71
C ARG A 268 10.09 15.59 -21.74
N GLU A 269 8.83 15.81 -21.34
CA GLU A 269 8.45 16.79 -20.33
C GLU A 269 9.18 16.55 -19.00
N LEU A 270 9.16 15.32 -18.48
CA LEU A 270 9.87 14.93 -17.25
C LEU A 270 11.37 15.19 -17.35
N HIS A 271 11.98 14.79 -18.46
CA HIS A 271 13.42 14.99 -18.69
C HIS A 271 13.80 16.47 -18.70
N THR A 272 12.97 17.31 -19.31
CA THR A 272 13.15 18.78 -19.31
C THR A 272 13.01 19.37 -17.91
N GLN A 273 12.14 18.80 -17.07
CA GLN A 273 11.94 19.21 -15.67
C GLN A 273 12.99 18.63 -14.70
N GLY A 274 14.04 17.96 -15.20
CA GLY A 274 15.10 17.41 -14.36
C GLY A 274 14.74 16.08 -13.69
N PHE A 275 13.75 15.33 -14.22
CA PHE A 275 13.45 13.96 -13.83
C PHE A 275 13.93 12.98 -14.89
N ASP A 276 14.49 11.85 -14.46
CA ASP A 276 14.73 10.71 -15.32
C ASP A 276 13.57 9.73 -15.26
N VAL A 277 13.44 8.93 -16.31
CA VAL A 277 12.36 7.97 -16.49
C VAL A 277 12.94 6.57 -16.66
N LEU A 278 12.30 5.61 -16.01
CA LEU A 278 12.53 4.18 -16.24
C LEU A 278 11.17 3.46 -16.27
N THR A 279 10.82 2.83 -17.40
CA THR A 279 9.53 2.16 -17.56
C THR A 279 9.58 1.06 -18.62
N TYR A 280 8.58 0.17 -18.63
CA TYR A 280 8.40 -0.81 -19.70
C TYR A 280 7.93 -0.13 -20.99
N ARG A 281 8.49 -0.55 -22.13
CA ARG A 281 7.99 -0.15 -23.45
C ARG A 281 6.57 -0.71 -23.68
N LYS A 282 5.68 0.14 -24.18
CA LYS A 282 4.31 -0.22 -24.54
C LYS A 282 4.14 -0.28 -26.05
N GLY A 283 3.26 -1.16 -26.51
CA GLY A 283 2.94 -1.35 -27.93
C GLY A 283 3.68 -2.55 -28.53
N ALA A 284 3.39 -2.80 -29.81
CA ALA A 284 4.10 -3.83 -30.57
C ALA A 284 5.48 -3.32 -31.02
N TYR A 285 6.48 -4.15 -30.92
CA TYR A 285 7.83 -3.89 -31.40
C TYR A 285 8.44 -5.18 -31.98
N ALA A 286 9.22 -5.03 -33.05
CA ALA A 286 9.89 -6.17 -33.65
C ALA A 286 10.91 -6.78 -32.68
N ALA A 287 10.99 -8.10 -32.66
CA ALA A 287 12.02 -8.80 -31.89
C ALA A 287 13.42 -8.49 -32.43
N TRP A 288 14.40 -8.38 -31.54
CA TRP A 288 15.79 -8.26 -31.95
C TRP A 288 16.40 -9.66 -32.19
N PRO A 289 17.32 -9.79 -33.13
CA PRO A 289 18.02 -11.07 -33.38
C PRO A 289 18.68 -11.58 -32.09
N GLY A 290 18.62 -12.89 -31.86
CA GLY A 290 19.19 -13.51 -30.67
C GLY A 290 20.68 -13.22 -30.47
N ARG A 291 21.46 -13.06 -31.55
CA ARG A 291 22.90 -12.78 -31.54
C ARG A 291 23.29 -11.43 -30.91
N VAL A 292 22.37 -10.49 -30.75
CA VAL A 292 22.70 -9.18 -30.14
C VAL A 292 22.60 -9.22 -28.61
N PHE A 293 22.05 -10.28 -28.04
CA PHE A 293 21.93 -10.44 -26.59
C PHE A 293 23.19 -11.06 -26.03
N GLN A 294 23.69 -10.50 -24.93
CA GLN A 294 24.83 -10.97 -24.20
C GLN A 294 24.43 -11.31 -22.76
N THR A 295 25.07 -12.32 -22.19
CA THR A 295 24.94 -12.62 -20.77
C THR A 295 25.71 -11.57 -19.99
N VAL A 296 25.00 -10.76 -19.21
CA VAL A 296 25.59 -9.75 -18.34
C VAL A 296 25.41 -10.19 -16.89
N THR A 297 26.48 -10.12 -16.12
CA THR A 297 26.48 -10.40 -14.68
C THR A 297 26.95 -9.17 -13.92
N GLY A 298 26.38 -8.90 -12.77
CA GLY A 298 26.76 -7.77 -11.94
C GLY A 298 26.32 -7.96 -10.48
N VAL A 299 26.65 -7.00 -9.65
CA VAL A 299 26.15 -6.90 -8.27
C VAL A 299 25.35 -5.62 -8.15
N VAL A 300 24.06 -5.74 -7.84
CA VAL A 300 23.16 -4.60 -7.61
C VAL A 300 22.63 -4.71 -6.19
N GLU A 301 22.89 -3.70 -5.36
CA GLU A 301 22.51 -3.68 -3.94
C GLU A 301 22.95 -4.94 -3.16
N GLY A 302 24.16 -5.39 -3.39
CA GLY A 302 24.74 -6.59 -2.73
C GLY A 302 24.25 -7.93 -3.30
N ARG A 303 23.32 -7.92 -4.26
CA ARG A 303 22.81 -9.14 -4.90
C ARG A 303 23.45 -9.39 -6.24
N ARG A 304 23.85 -10.63 -6.48
CA ARG A 304 24.35 -11.05 -7.79
C ARG A 304 23.15 -11.19 -8.75
N VAL A 305 23.23 -10.49 -9.89
CA VAL A 305 22.24 -10.57 -10.97
C VAL A 305 22.89 -11.16 -12.22
N ARG A 306 22.10 -11.90 -13.01
CA ARG A 306 22.50 -12.44 -14.29
C ARG A 306 21.34 -12.37 -15.26
N TYR A 307 21.55 -11.67 -16.37
CA TYR A 307 20.52 -11.47 -17.39
C TYR A 307 21.11 -11.65 -18.79
N GLU A 308 20.29 -12.05 -19.75
CA GLU A 308 20.58 -11.89 -21.18
C GLU A 308 20.03 -10.54 -21.64
N LEU A 309 20.91 -9.59 -21.91
CA LEU A 309 20.58 -8.21 -22.22
C LEU A 309 21.11 -7.77 -23.57
N ALA A 310 20.40 -6.82 -24.18
CA ALA A 310 20.85 -6.04 -25.33
C ALA A 310 20.31 -4.62 -25.19
N GLU A 311 20.99 -3.63 -25.76
CA GLU A 311 20.55 -2.24 -25.71
C GLU A 311 20.75 -1.50 -27.03
N ARG A 312 19.93 -0.48 -27.25
CA ARG A 312 20.02 0.46 -28.38
C ARG A 312 19.42 1.81 -28.00
N ALA A 313 19.91 2.85 -28.64
CA ALA A 313 19.19 4.13 -28.65
C ALA A 313 17.97 4.02 -29.57
N VAL A 314 16.81 4.46 -29.08
CA VAL A 314 15.55 4.48 -29.84
C VAL A 314 14.97 5.89 -29.85
N GLU A 315 14.49 6.33 -30.99
CA GLU A 315 13.80 7.60 -31.11
C GLU A 315 12.30 7.36 -30.89
N LEU A 316 11.75 7.91 -29.81
CA LEU A 316 10.34 7.75 -29.47
C LEU A 316 9.48 8.92 -29.96
N LEU A 317 10.09 10.08 -30.18
CA LEU A 317 9.52 11.28 -30.80
C LEU A 317 10.61 11.97 -31.61
N PRO A 318 10.29 12.80 -32.61
CA PRO A 318 11.25 13.59 -33.34
C PRO A 318 12.17 14.38 -32.41
N GLY A 319 13.47 14.12 -32.49
CA GLY A 319 14.49 14.74 -31.65
C GLY A 319 14.55 14.26 -30.19
N PHE A 320 13.78 13.24 -29.80
CA PHE A 320 13.82 12.69 -28.44
C PHE A 320 14.21 11.20 -28.47
N ARG A 321 15.46 10.94 -28.14
CA ARG A 321 16.01 9.59 -28.04
C ARG A 321 16.05 9.11 -26.60
N MET A 322 15.74 7.84 -26.40
CA MET A 322 15.88 7.15 -25.13
C MET A 322 16.70 5.88 -25.31
N ARG A 323 17.27 5.39 -24.25
CA ARG A 323 17.95 4.10 -24.20
C ARG A 323 16.90 3.00 -24.03
N GLU A 324 16.86 2.04 -24.95
CA GLU A 324 16.04 0.84 -24.82
C GLU A 324 16.92 -0.33 -24.45
N VAL A 325 16.60 -0.97 -23.31
CA VAL A 325 17.25 -2.19 -22.82
C VAL A 325 16.25 -3.32 -22.96
N ARG A 326 16.65 -4.44 -23.54
CA ARG A 326 15.82 -5.65 -23.62
C ARG A 326 16.46 -6.80 -22.88
N ARG A 327 15.62 -7.49 -22.11
CA ARG A 327 15.92 -8.79 -21.53
C ARG A 327 15.30 -9.88 -22.37
N ARG A 328 16.07 -10.93 -22.71
CA ARG A 328 15.59 -12.17 -23.33
C ARG A 328 15.47 -13.26 -22.27
N CYS A 329 14.34 -13.96 -22.24
CA CYS A 329 14.15 -15.14 -21.40
C CYS A 329 14.51 -16.42 -22.16
N ALA A 330 14.64 -17.54 -21.45
CA ALA A 330 14.91 -18.86 -22.05
C ALA A 330 13.88 -19.27 -23.11
N SER A 331 12.62 -18.82 -22.98
CA SER A 331 11.57 -19.03 -23.98
C SER A 331 11.72 -18.18 -25.25
N GLY A 332 12.75 -17.33 -25.35
CA GLY A 332 12.94 -16.38 -26.44
C GLY A 332 12.12 -15.08 -26.32
N HIS A 333 11.23 -14.99 -25.33
CA HIS A 333 10.45 -13.76 -25.11
C HIS A 333 11.37 -12.59 -24.73
N GLN A 334 11.10 -11.42 -25.34
CA GLN A 334 11.86 -10.20 -25.11
C GLN A 334 11.01 -9.18 -24.35
N THR A 335 11.51 -8.71 -23.21
CA THR A 335 10.88 -7.62 -22.45
C THR A 335 11.69 -6.35 -22.65
N ALA A 336 11.07 -5.31 -23.21
CA ALA A 336 11.71 -4.03 -23.49
C ALA A 336 11.46 -3.02 -22.39
N ILE A 337 12.50 -2.34 -21.95
CA ILE A 337 12.55 -1.26 -20.98
C ILE A 337 13.07 -0.02 -21.68
N VAL A 338 12.55 1.17 -21.36
CA VAL A 338 13.10 2.43 -21.84
C VAL A 338 13.47 3.33 -20.67
N THR A 339 14.60 4.05 -20.85
CA THR A 339 15.07 4.99 -19.82
C THR A 339 15.76 6.19 -20.46
N THR A 340 15.71 7.33 -19.76
CA THR A 340 16.51 8.52 -20.08
C THR A 340 17.91 8.44 -19.49
N ARG A 341 18.19 7.47 -18.57
CA ARG A 341 19.50 7.28 -17.91
C ARG A 341 20.48 6.61 -18.86
N ALA A 342 21.46 7.39 -19.32
CA ALA A 342 22.57 6.88 -20.15
C ALA A 342 23.76 6.40 -19.31
N ASP A 343 23.86 6.88 -18.08
CA ASP A 343 24.99 6.69 -17.15
C ASP A 343 24.95 5.37 -16.37
N LEU A 344 23.78 4.76 -16.23
CA LEU A 344 23.66 3.50 -15.48
C LEU A 344 24.15 2.30 -16.29
N ALA A 345 24.84 1.36 -15.66
CA ALA A 345 25.17 0.08 -16.24
C ALA A 345 23.89 -0.69 -16.66
N ILE A 346 23.97 -1.47 -17.74
CA ILE A 346 22.80 -2.14 -18.34
C ILE A 346 22.12 -3.11 -17.36
N GLU A 347 22.91 -3.83 -16.57
CA GLU A 347 22.41 -4.73 -15.53
C GLU A 347 21.69 -3.98 -14.41
N VAL A 348 22.14 -2.77 -14.08
CA VAL A 348 21.48 -1.92 -13.08
C VAL A 348 20.11 -1.46 -13.59
N VAL A 349 20.03 -0.99 -14.85
CA VAL A 349 18.75 -0.61 -15.47
C VAL A 349 17.78 -1.80 -15.47
N ALA A 350 18.26 -2.98 -15.83
CA ALA A 350 17.46 -4.19 -15.87
C ALA A 350 16.99 -4.59 -14.46
N ALA A 351 17.90 -4.66 -13.49
CA ALA A 351 17.60 -5.03 -12.11
C ALA A 351 16.57 -4.06 -11.52
N ARG A 352 16.78 -2.75 -11.62
CA ARG A 352 15.86 -1.72 -11.10
C ARG A 352 14.45 -1.85 -11.65
N MET A 353 14.30 -2.22 -12.91
CA MET A 353 12.97 -2.39 -13.49
C MET A 353 12.35 -3.74 -13.12
N PHE A 354 13.12 -4.81 -13.03
CA PHE A 354 12.60 -6.12 -12.67
C PHE A 354 12.39 -6.27 -11.16
N GLU A 355 13.12 -5.54 -10.32
CA GLU A 355 12.89 -5.48 -8.86
C GLU A 355 11.61 -4.76 -8.45
N ARG A 356 10.86 -4.18 -9.38
CA ARG A 356 9.51 -3.69 -9.10
C ARG A 356 8.59 -4.75 -8.47
N TRP A 357 8.88 -6.05 -8.61
CA TRP A 357 8.15 -7.09 -7.88
C TRP A 357 8.27 -6.94 -6.35
N THR A 358 9.28 -6.25 -5.85
CA THR A 358 9.40 -5.92 -4.41
C THR A 358 8.22 -5.05 -3.93
N GLN A 359 7.68 -4.18 -4.80
CA GLN A 359 6.47 -3.40 -4.50
C GLN A 359 5.21 -4.29 -4.45
N GLU A 360 5.10 -5.27 -5.33
CA GLU A 360 4.00 -6.24 -5.25
C GLU A 360 4.06 -7.04 -3.95
N ASN A 361 5.27 -7.40 -3.50
CA ASN A 361 5.51 -8.02 -2.20
C ASN A 361 5.17 -7.07 -1.05
N PHE A 362 5.51 -5.78 -1.15
CA PHE A 362 5.09 -4.76 -0.18
C PHE A 362 3.57 -4.73 -0.05
N PHE A 363 2.82 -4.58 -1.16
CA PHE A 363 1.35 -4.56 -1.12
C PHE A 363 0.77 -5.86 -0.57
N ARG A 364 1.34 -7.02 -0.93
CA ARG A 364 0.93 -8.32 -0.39
C ARG A 364 1.13 -8.35 1.13
N TYR A 365 2.30 -7.93 1.60
CA TYR A 365 2.65 -7.88 3.01
C TYR A 365 1.75 -6.91 3.79
N MET A 366 1.58 -5.69 3.29
CA MET A 366 0.73 -4.67 3.92
C MET A 366 -0.74 -5.08 3.99
N ARG A 367 -1.27 -5.75 2.97
CA ARG A 367 -2.63 -6.31 3.00
C ARG A 367 -2.76 -7.41 4.05
N GLN A 368 -1.81 -8.33 4.06
CA GLN A 368 -1.86 -9.50 4.95
C GLN A 368 -1.69 -9.11 6.42
N HIS A 369 -0.77 -8.19 6.70
CA HIS A 369 -0.34 -7.88 8.06
C HIS A 369 -0.89 -6.56 8.60
N PHE A 370 -1.06 -5.53 7.78
CA PHE A 370 -1.48 -4.20 8.20
C PHE A 370 -2.89 -3.82 7.76
N ALA A 371 -3.63 -4.76 7.14
CA ALA A 371 -4.98 -4.50 6.60
C ALA A 371 -5.03 -3.24 5.70
N LEU A 372 -4.14 -3.17 4.71
CA LEU A 372 -4.06 -2.03 3.79
C LEU A 372 -5.39 -1.76 3.09
N ASP A 373 -6.13 -2.81 2.72
CA ASP A 373 -7.41 -2.71 2.03
C ASP A 373 -8.58 -2.30 2.95
N ALA A 374 -8.38 -2.26 4.28
CA ALA A 374 -9.45 -1.92 5.20
C ALA A 374 -9.87 -0.45 5.05
N LEU A 375 -11.18 -0.24 4.97
CA LEU A 375 -11.76 1.09 5.02
C LEU A 375 -11.73 1.59 6.47
N VAL A 376 -11.28 2.81 6.66
CA VAL A 376 -11.25 3.49 7.98
C VAL A 376 -12.52 4.28 8.19
N THR A 377 -13.09 4.80 7.10
CA THR A 377 -14.35 5.55 7.08
C THR A 377 -15.11 5.23 5.79
N TYR A 378 -16.43 5.37 5.86
CA TYR A 378 -17.35 5.35 4.72
C TYR A 378 -17.83 6.76 4.34
N ALA A 379 -17.35 7.79 5.05
CA ALA A 379 -17.69 9.18 4.74
C ALA A 379 -17.15 9.56 3.36
N VAL A 380 -17.92 10.33 2.62
CA VAL A 380 -17.56 10.87 1.32
C VAL A 380 -17.46 12.39 1.38
N GLU A 381 -16.73 12.95 0.43
CA GLU A 381 -16.63 14.37 0.18
C GLU A 381 -16.76 14.64 -1.32
N PRO A 382 -17.12 15.87 -1.74
CA PRO A 382 -17.17 16.22 -3.15
C PRO A 382 -15.86 15.91 -3.86
N ALA A 383 -15.94 15.37 -5.06
CA ALA A 383 -14.80 15.15 -5.94
C ALA A 383 -14.75 16.24 -7.02
N ASP A 384 -13.59 16.41 -7.65
CA ASP A 384 -13.41 17.35 -8.76
C ASP A 384 -14.33 16.99 -9.94
N PRO A 385 -15.29 17.85 -10.31
CA PRO A 385 -16.24 17.59 -11.40
C PRO A 385 -15.58 17.61 -12.78
N GLU A 386 -14.44 18.30 -12.93
CA GLU A 386 -13.72 18.38 -14.20
C GLU A 386 -12.73 17.23 -14.42
N ARG A 387 -12.52 16.37 -13.40
CA ARG A 387 -11.67 15.20 -13.57
C ARG A 387 -12.18 14.32 -14.69
N THR A 388 -11.27 13.79 -15.50
CA THR A 388 -11.67 12.94 -16.62
C THR A 388 -11.74 11.47 -16.21
N ILE A 389 -12.75 10.76 -16.72
CA ILE A 389 -12.92 9.32 -16.55
C ILE A 389 -12.91 8.61 -17.89
N PRO A 390 -12.62 7.30 -17.96
CA PRO A 390 -12.80 6.53 -19.18
C PRO A 390 -14.24 6.64 -19.67
N ASN A 391 -14.43 7.02 -20.93
CA ASN A 391 -15.74 7.26 -21.51
C ASN A 391 -16.63 6.00 -21.44
N PRO A 392 -17.75 6.01 -20.68
CA PRO A 392 -18.62 4.85 -20.53
C PRO A 392 -19.26 4.39 -21.86
N ALA A 393 -19.65 5.34 -22.70
CA ALA A 393 -20.22 5.03 -24.02
C ALA A 393 -19.20 4.30 -24.91
N ARG A 394 -17.93 4.72 -24.88
CA ARG A 394 -16.85 4.04 -25.60
C ARG A 394 -16.57 2.64 -25.05
N ARG A 395 -16.66 2.45 -23.72
CA ARG A 395 -16.52 1.13 -23.06
C ARG A 395 -17.65 0.19 -23.46
N ALA A 396 -18.89 0.66 -23.48
CA ALA A 396 -20.06 -0.12 -23.90
C ALA A 396 -19.90 -0.61 -25.36
N ILE A 397 -19.47 0.27 -26.26
CA ILE A 397 -19.21 -0.10 -27.67
C ILE A 397 -18.04 -1.08 -27.76
N ALA A 398 -16.98 -0.92 -26.98
CA ALA A 398 -15.85 -1.85 -26.95
C ALA A 398 -16.28 -3.25 -26.49
N LYS A 399 -17.15 -3.35 -25.47
CA LYS A 399 -17.73 -4.63 -25.03
C LYS A 399 -18.57 -5.27 -26.12
N ALA A 400 -19.46 -4.51 -26.77
CA ALA A 400 -20.28 -5.00 -27.87
C ALA A 400 -19.44 -5.48 -29.07
N LEU A 401 -18.33 -4.77 -29.37
CA LEU A 401 -17.39 -5.16 -30.43
C LEU A 401 -16.68 -6.48 -30.08
N THR A 402 -16.23 -6.65 -28.84
CA THR A 402 -15.58 -7.89 -28.36
C THR A 402 -16.54 -9.08 -28.49
N THR A 403 -17.78 -8.93 -28.02
CA THR A 403 -18.82 -9.98 -28.16
C THR A 403 -19.10 -10.30 -29.61
N SER A 404 -19.25 -9.28 -30.49
CA SER A 404 -19.51 -9.48 -31.92
C SER A 404 -18.33 -10.16 -32.63
N ARG A 405 -17.07 -9.85 -32.24
CA ARG A 405 -15.89 -10.53 -32.80
C ARG A 405 -15.79 -11.99 -32.37
N ALA A 406 -16.08 -12.30 -31.10
CA ALA A 406 -16.12 -13.68 -30.63
C ALA A 406 -17.14 -14.51 -31.43
N ALA A 407 -18.35 -13.98 -31.60
CA ALA A 407 -19.38 -14.62 -32.41
C ALA A 407 -18.97 -14.77 -33.89
N LEU A 408 -18.27 -13.78 -34.47
CA LEU A 408 -17.73 -13.86 -35.83
C LEU A 408 -16.71 -15.00 -35.94
N THR A 409 -15.75 -15.08 -35.03
CA THR A 409 -14.74 -16.14 -35.00
C THR A 409 -15.36 -17.54 -34.91
N GLU A 410 -16.41 -17.72 -34.09
CA GLU A 410 -17.14 -18.99 -33.97
C GLU A 410 -17.78 -19.39 -35.31
N LEU A 411 -18.44 -18.43 -36.01
CA LEU A 411 -19.06 -18.70 -37.32
C LEU A 411 -18.02 -18.97 -38.40
N GLU A 412 -16.90 -18.25 -38.41
CA GLU A 412 -15.79 -18.49 -39.34
C GLU A 412 -15.18 -19.88 -39.14
N GLN A 413 -15.00 -20.31 -37.89
CA GLN A 413 -14.55 -21.66 -37.56
C GLN A 413 -15.56 -22.72 -37.97
N ALA A 414 -16.85 -22.48 -37.78
CA ALA A 414 -17.92 -23.37 -38.25
C ALA A 414 -17.92 -23.49 -39.79
N TYR A 415 -17.78 -22.35 -40.48
CA TYR A 415 -17.68 -22.33 -41.94
C TYR A 415 -16.44 -23.08 -42.44
N GLY A 416 -15.29 -22.89 -41.79
CA GLY A 416 -14.04 -23.60 -42.08
C GLY A 416 -14.16 -25.12 -41.86
N ARG A 417 -14.80 -25.55 -40.75
CA ARG A 417 -15.08 -26.99 -40.52
C ARG A 417 -15.95 -27.57 -41.63
N GLN A 418 -17.05 -26.90 -42.03
CA GLN A 418 -17.92 -27.35 -43.10
C GLN A 418 -17.22 -27.38 -44.45
N ALA A 419 -16.30 -26.44 -44.73
CA ALA A 419 -15.50 -26.46 -45.92
C ALA A 419 -14.56 -27.69 -45.99
N ARG A 420 -13.97 -28.08 -44.90
CA ARG A 420 -13.07 -29.27 -44.80
C ARG A 420 -13.84 -30.58 -44.96
N THR A 421 -15.08 -30.65 -44.49
CA THR A 421 -15.91 -31.86 -44.56
C THR A 421 -16.83 -31.86 -45.77
N ASN A 422 -16.70 -30.88 -46.68
CA ASN A 422 -17.54 -30.77 -47.85
C ASN A 422 -17.37 -32.01 -48.77
N PRO A 423 -18.42 -32.80 -49.00
CA PRO A 423 -18.30 -33.98 -49.87
C PRO A 423 -18.20 -33.53 -51.33
N GLU A 424 -17.02 -33.67 -51.93
CA GLU A 424 -16.75 -33.26 -53.33
C GLU A 424 -17.71 -33.92 -54.33
N ALA A 425 -18.09 -35.18 -54.09
CA ALA A 425 -19.06 -35.90 -54.92
C ALA A 425 -20.43 -35.20 -54.97
N GLN A 426 -20.84 -34.53 -53.89
CA GLN A 426 -22.13 -33.85 -53.84
C GLN A 426 -22.04 -32.35 -54.19
N ARG A 427 -20.86 -31.74 -54.02
CA ARG A 427 -20.63 -30.29 -54.22
C ARG A 427 -19.24 -30.02 -54.83
N PRO A 428 -19.05 -30.43 -56.10
CA PRO A 428 -17.76 -30.39 -56.75
C PRO A 428 -17.24 -28.97 -57.03
N THR A 429 -18.10 -27.95 -56.91
CA THR A 429 -17.74 -26.58 -57.21
C THR A 429 -17.82 -25.68 -55.95
N MET A 430 -16.95 -24.69 -55.85
CA MET A 430 -17.00 -23.66 -54.83
C MET A 430 -18.37 -22.91 -54.85
N ARG A 431 -19.00 -22.78 -56.01
CA ARG A 431 -20.34 -22.18 -56.15
C ARG A 431 -21.40 -23.01 -55.44
N GLY A 432 -21.40 -24.35 -55.64
CA GLY A 432 -22.30 -25.27 -54.95
C GLY A 432 -22.16 -25.24 -53.43
N PHE A 433 -20.92 -25.21 -52.95
CA PHE A 433 -20.63 -25.04 -51.51
C PHE A 433 -21.17 -23.71 -50.96
N LYS A 434 -20.92 -22.59 -51.65
CA LYS A 434 -21.40 -21.26 -51.24
C LYS A 434 -22.91 -21.17 -51.18
N ILE A 435 -23.62 -21.81 -52.12
CA ILE A 435 -25.10 -21.87 -52.14
C ILE A 435 -25.59 -22.66 -50.92
N ALA A 436 -25.01 -23.83 -50.68
CA ALA A 436 -25.39 -24.68 -49.55
C ALA A 436 -25.11 -24.00 -48.18
N GLN A 437 -24.11 -23.14 -48.12
CA GLN A 437 -23.73 -22.40 -46.90
C GLN A 437 -24.17 -20.92 -46.90
N ALA A 438 -25.14 -20.57 -47.75
CA ALA A 438 -25.57 -19.18 -47.94
C ALA A 438 -26.01 -18.51 -46.61
N GLY A 439 -26.79 -19.22 -45.80
CA GLY A 439 -27.25 -18.70 -44.50
C GLY A 439 -26.09 -18.39 -43.52
N LEU A 440 -25.09 -19.28 -43.47
CA LEU A 440 -23.91 -19.07 -42.63
C LEU A 440 -23.05 -17.90 -43.12
N SER A 441 -22.83 -17.83 -44.44
CA SER A 441 -22.11 -16.75 -45.10
C SER A 441 -22.80 -15.39 -44.91
N GLN A 442 -24.13 -15.33 -44.98
CA GLN A 442 -24.90 -14.10 -44.72
C GLN A 442 -24.72 -13.63 -43.26
N ARG A 443 -24.77 -14.56 -42.31
CA ARG A 443 -24.53 -14.24 -40.88
C ARG A 443 -23.12 -13.71 -40.64
N ILE A 444 -22.09 -14.31 -41.25
CA ILE A 444 -20.71 -13.83 -41.20
C ILE A 444 -20.63 -12.39 -41.72
N THR A 445 -21.14 -12.15 -42.95
CA THR A 445 -21.15 -10.82 -43.57
C THR A 445 -21.89 -9.77 -42.71
N ALA A 446 -23.01 -10.16 -42.11
CA ALA A 446 -23.75 -9.27 -41.20
C ALA A 446 -22.95 -8.90 -39.95
N LEU A 447 -22.26 -9.87 -39.34
CA LEU A 447 -21.39 -9.62 -38.18
C LEU A 447 -20.16 -8.80 -38.54
N GLU A 448 -19.54 -9.01 -39.69
CA GLU A 448 -18.45 -8.18 -40.19
C GLU A 448 -18.87 -6.71 -40.34
N ARG A 449 -20.05 -6.47 -40.98
CA ARG A 449 -20.61 -5.11 -41.10
C ARG A 449 -20.87 -4.49 -39.72
N LYS A 450 -21.44 -5.27 -38.79
CA LYS A 450 -21.67 -4.84 -37.42
C LYS A 450 -20.34 -4.48 -36.71
N CYS A 451 -19.32 -5.31 -36.82
CA CYS A 451 -18.00 -5.07 -36.27
C CYS A 451 -17.38 -3.78 -36.84
N ARG A 452 -17.41 -3.58 -38.15
CA ARG A 452 -16.92 -2.35 -38.82
C ARG A 452 -17.66 -1.12 -38.32
N ARG A 453 -18.99 -1.15 -38.21
CA ARG A 453 -19.81 -0.04 -37.69
C ARG A 453 -19.47 0.28 -36.23
N LEU A 454 -19.36 -0.74 -35.37
CA LEU A 454 -18.98 -0.55 -33.97
C LEU A 454 -17.56 0.01 -33.85
N GLN A 455 -16.64 -0.43 -34.69
CA GLN A 455 -15.26 0.04 -34.71
C GLN A 455 -15.18 1.53 -35.11
N ALA A 456 -15.91 1.95 -36.13
CA ALA A 456 -16.01 3.35 -36.54
C ALA A 456 -16.64 4.22 -35.42
N ARG A 457 -17.77 3.77 -34.84
CA ARG A 457 -18.38 4.48 -33.70
C ARG A 457 -17.44 4.61 -32.50
N ARG A 458 -16.68 3.55 -32.18
CA ARG A 458 -15.68 3.60 -31.11
C ARG A 458 -14.57 4.59 -31.43
N ALA A 459 -14.11 4.69 -32.66
CA ALA A 459 -13.05 5.62 -33.06
C ALA A 459 -13.51 7.09 -32.96
N ALA A 460 -14.78 7.36 -33.26
CA ALA A 460 -15.35 8.71 -33.17
C ALA A 460 -15.54 9.24 -31.74
N LEU A 461 -15.55 8.37 -30.72
CA LEU A 461 -15.73 8.78 -29.35
C LEU A 461 -14.39 9.07 -28.66
N PRO A 462 -14.30 10.15 -27.85
CA PRO A 462 -13.11 10.43 -27.05
C PRO A 462 -12.85 9.28 -26.07
N GLN A 463 -11.59 9.06 -25.74
CA GLN A 463 -11.19 7.99 -24.81
C GLN A 463 -11.61 8.29 -23.38
N ARG A 464 -11.58 9.57 -23.01
CA ARG A 464 -11.93 10.07 -21.68
C ARG A 464 -12.88 11.25 -21.83
N VAL A 465 -13.73 11.45 -20.84
CA VAL A 465 -14.69 12.56 -20.74
C VAL A 465 -14.65 13.13 -19.32
N PRO A 466 -14.97 14.42 -19.12
CA PRO A 466 -15.18 14.96 -17.78
C PRO A 466 -16.28 14.20 -17.05
N VAL A 467 -16.16 14.04 -15.73
CA VAL A 467 -17.13 13.25 -14.97
C VAL A 467 -18.49 13.92 -14.91
N ASN A 468 -18.54 15.26 -14.88
CA ASN A 468 -19.78 16.05 -14.93
C ASN A 468 -20.55 15.90 -16.26
N ALA A 469 -19.93 15.39 -17.32
CA ALA A 469 -20.63 15.04 -18.56
C ALA A 469 -21.41 13.69 -18.48
N VAL A 470 -21.27 12.95 -17.37
CA VAL A 470 -21.80 11.58 -17.23
C VAL A 470 -22.60 11.39 -15.94
N LEU A 471 -22.27 12.11 -14.88
CA LEU A 471 -22.89 12.02 -13.54
C LEU A 471 -23.38 13.40 -13.10
N ASP A 472 -24.47 13.42 -12.34
CA ASP A 472 -24.93 14.63 -11.67
C ASP A 472 -23.96 15.07 -10.58
N GLU A 473 -23.89 16.36 -10.30
CA GLU A 473 -22.92 16.94 -9.36
C GLU A 473 -22.99 16.31 -7.97
N ALA A 474 -24.19 16.00 -7.49
CA ALA A 474 -24.41 15.34 -6.21
C ALA A 474 -23.87 13.90 -6.14
N GLU A 475 -23.65 13.25 -7.29
CA GLU A 475 -23.09 11.90 -7.39
C GLU A 475 -21.56 11.91 -7.55
N ILE A 476 -20.96 13.09 -7.77
CA ILE A 476 -19.53 13.24 -7.96
C ILE A 476 -18.83 13.32 -6.60
N VAL A 477 -18.67 12.15 -5.98
CA VAL A 477 -18.06 12.04 -4.66
C VAL A 477 -16.85 11.12 -4.67
N LYS A 478 -15.98 11.30 -3.65
CA LYS A 478 -14.87 10.42 -3.32
C LYS A 478 -14.91 10.08 -1.83
N LEU A 479 -14.32 8.96 -1.43
CA LEU A 479 -14.13 8.69 0.00
C LEU A 479 -13.25 9.77 0.62
N SER A 480 -13.63 10.23 1.83
CA SER A 480 -12.81 11.17 2.60
C SER A 480 -11.44 10.53 2.89
N PRO A 481 -10.33 11.14 2.44
CA PRO A 481 -9.01 10.52 2.52
C PRO A 481 -8.35 10.68 3.90
N GLU A 482 -8.75 11.66 4.71
CA GLU A 482 -8.00 12.10 5.90
C GLU A 482 -7.70 10.98 6.91
N ALA A 483 -8.76 10.31 7.40
CA ALA A 483 -8.58 9.23 8.37
C ALA A 483 -7.78 8.06 7.80
N LYS A 484 -7.96 7.77 6.51
CA LYS A 484 -7.22 6.70 5.81
C LYS A 484 -5.76 7.10 5.62
N HIS A 485 -5.50 8.31 5.16
CA HIS A 485 -4.15 8.84 4.96
C HIS A 485 -3.35 8.83 6.28
N LEU A 486 -3.96 9.34 7.37
CA LEU A 486 -3.37 9.29 8.70
C LEU A 486 -3.00 7.85 9.12
N THR A 487 -3.94 6.91 8.99
CA THR A 487 -3.70 5.53 9.41
C THR A 487 -2.71 4.81 8.50
N ASP A 488 -2.69 5.08 7.20
CA ASP A 488 -1.69 4.52 6.29
C ASP A 488 -0.30 5.09 6.56
N THR A 489 -0.20 6.38 6.89
CA THR A 489 1.06 7.01 7.30
C THR A 489 1.62 6.34 8.56
N ILE A 490 0.78 6.07 9.58
CA ILE A 490 1.23 5.35 10.79
C ILE A 490 1.66 3.91 10.46
N LYS A 491 0.94 3.23 9.56
CA LYS A 491 1.33 1.89 9.07
C LYS A 491 2.65 1.91 8.30
N MET A 492 2.92 2.98 7.52
CA MET A 492 4.22 3.18 6.88
C MET A 492 5.33 3.31 7.92
N VAL A 493 5.12 4.12 8.96
CA VAL A 493 6.07 4.25 10.06
C VAL A 493 6.34 2.89 10.72
N ALA A 494 5.29 2.13 11.04
CA ALA A 494 5.42 0.80 11.63
C ALA A 494 6.15 -0.19 10.70
N TYR A 495 5.88 -0.16 9.39
CA TYR A 495 6.58 -0.97 8.40
C TYR A 495 8.08 -0.61 8.32
N ARG A 496 8.41 0.69 8.33
CA ARG A 496 9.79 1.17 8.34
C ARG A 496 10.50 0.81 9.64
N ALA A 497 9.83 0.94 10.79
CA ALA A 497 10.37 0.51 12.08
C ALA A 497 10.70 -0.99 12.09
N GLU A 498 9.78 -1.82 11.62
CA GLU A 498 10.02 -3.26 11.46
C GLU A 498 11.21 -3.54 10.52
N THR A 499 11.32 -2.81 9.41
CA THR A 499 12.46 -2.97 8.49
C THR A 499 13.77 -2.55 9.15
N ALA A 500 13.78 -1.49 9.97
CA ALA A 500 14.96 -1.07 10.70
C ALA A 500 15.41 -2.16 11.69
N LEU A 501 14.48 -2.75 12.44
CA LEU A 501 14.77 -3.88 13.34
C LEU A 501 15.29 -5.11 12.58
N VAL A 502 14.69 -5.45 11.43
CA VAL A 502 15.19 -6.54 10.58
C VAL A 502 16.64 -6.27 10.13
N ARG A 503 16.94 -5.05 9.70
CA ARG A 503 18.31 -4.66 9.30
C ARG A 503 19.31 -4.79 10.45
N SER A 504 18.90 -4.49 11.68
CA SER A 504 19.74 -4.66 12.88
C SER A 504 20.10 -6.13 13.14
N LEU A 505 19.29 -7.08 12.65
CA LEU A 505 19.58 -8.52 12.75
C LEU A 505 20.51 -9.04 11.64
N THR A 506 20.73 -8.31 10.56
CA THR A 506 21.51 -8.78 9.40
C THR A 506 22.93 -9.26 9.77
N PRO A 507 23.65 -8.62 10.70
CA PRO A 507 25.00 -9.08 11.08
C PRO A 507 25.01 -10.40 11.87
N CYS A 508 23.92 -10.75 12.56
CA CYS A 508 23.88 -11.88 13.49
C CYS A 508 22.94 -13.02 13.07
N TYR A 509 22.08 -12.79 12.07
CA TYR A 509 21.09 -13.77 11.65
C TYR A 509 21.16 -14.04 10.15
N ALA A 510 21.70 -15.20 9.77
CA ALA A 510 22.02 -15.53 8.37
C ALA A 510 20.80 -15.56 7.41
N ARG A 511 19.58 -15.80 7.92
CA ARG A 511 18.34 -15.88 7.13
C ARG A 511 17.48 -14.62 7.22
N THR A 512 18.11 -13.47 7.43
CA THR A 512 17.38 -12.20 7.62
C THR A 512 16.47 -11.84 6.45
N GLU A 513 16.88 -12.17 5.21
CA GLU A 513 16.08 -11.88 4.02
C GLU A 513 14.75 -12.65 3.97
N ASP A 514 14.77 -13.93 4.38
CA ASP A 514 13.61 -14.82 4.29
C ASP A 514 12.77 -14.82 5.56
N GLU A 515 13.41 -14.84 6.73
CA GLU A 515 12.78 -15.09 8.03
C GLU A 515 12.78 -13.85 8.96
N GLY A 516 13.57 -12.80 8.66
CA GLY A 516 13.80 -11.67 9.55
C GLY A 516 12.51 -10.98 10.00
N ARG A 517 11.55 -10.76 9.10
CA ARG A 517 10.25 -10.17 9.47
C ARG A 517 9.39 -11.08 10.36
N ALA A 518 9.48 -12.40 10.17
CA ALA A 518 8.78 -13.36 11.01
C ALA A 518 9.38 -13.37 12.42
N LEU A 519 10.71 -13.36 12.51
CA LEU A 519 11.45 -13.31 13.77
C LEU A 519 11.18 -12.00 14.53
N ILE A 520 11.27 -10.85 13.87
CA ILE A 520 10.92 -9.56 14.52
C ILE A 520 9.47 -9.60 15.03
N ARG A 521 8.55 -10.13 14.27
CA ARG A 521 7.16 -10.26 14.72
C ARG A 521 7.05 -11.15 15.95
N GLU A 522 7.76 -12.26 16.02
CA GLU A 522 7.80 -13.15 17.19
C GLU A 522 8.33 -12.37 18.40
N MET A 523 9.44 -11.64 18.26
CA MET A 523 10.01 -10.78 19.31
C MET A 523 9.02 -9.72 19.79
N LEU A 524 8.30 -9.04 18.89
CA LEU A 524 7.32 -8.01 19.24
C LEU A 524 6.08 -8.56 19.96
N LEU A 525 5.75 -9.83 19.75
CA LEU A 525 4.60 -10.50 20.35
C LEU A 525 4.94 -11.20 21.67
N THR A 526 6.23 -11.34 22.01
CA THR A 526 6.64 -11.99 23.27
C THR A 526 6.23 -11.18 24.49
N SER A 527 6.04 -11.88 25.60
CA SER A 527 5.83 -11.23 26.89
C SER A 527 7.12 -10.63 27.43
N ALA A 528 6.99 -9.63 28.30
CA ALA A 528 8.13 -9.06 29.01
C ALA A 528 7.71 -8.62 30.42
N ASP A 529 8.67 -8.58 31.34
CA ASP A 529 8.51 -7.87 32.59
C ASP A 529 8.89 -6.41 32.39
N ILE A 530 8.07 -5.51 32.88
CA ILE A 530 8.29 -4.05 32.77
C ILE A 530 8.53 -3.53 34.18
N LEU A 531 9.79 -3.18 34.46
CA LEU A 531 10.29 -2.87 35.80
C LEU A 531 10.86 -1.45 35.81
N PRO A 532 10.15 -0.46 36.38
CA PRO A 532 10.66 0.88 36.51
C PRO A 532 11.66 0.95 37.70
N HIS A 533 12.78 1.63 37.47
CA HIS A 533 13.79 2.01 38.45
C HIS A 533 13.91 3.53 38.44
N PRO A 534 13.01 4.25 39.12
CA PRO A 534 12.97 5.72 39.08
C PRO A 534 14.25 6.38 39.62
N GLU A 535 14.87 5.76 40.62
CA GLU A 535 16.14 6.21 41.23
C GLU A 535 17.30 6.20 40.24
N ASP A 536 17.30 5.28 39.26
CA ASP A 536 18.30 5.15 38.20
C ASP A 536 17.83 5.77 36.88
N HIS A 537 16.67 6.40 36.85
CA HIS A 537 16.02 6.87 35.62
C HIS A 537 15.90 5.81 34.52
N ARG A 538 15.58 4.54 34.91
CA ARG A 538 15.51 3.41 33.99
C ARG A 538 14.13 2.76 33.95
N LEU A 539 13.75 2.29 32.77
CA LEU A 539 12.63 1.38 32.54
C LEU A 539 13.18 0.09 31.96
N LEU A 540 13.37 -0.91 32.81
CA LEU A 540 13.86 -2.21 32.38
C LEU A 540 12.71 -3.00 31.72
N VAL A 541 12.95 -3.45 30.48
CA VAL A 541 12.08 -4.33 29.70
C VAL A 541 12.80 -5.68 29.58
N ARG A 542 12.46 -6.62 30.45
CA ARG A 542 13.03 -7.97 30.47
C ARG A 542 12.20 -8.89 29.60
N LEU A 543 12.73 -9.28 28.43
CA LEU A 543 12.03 -10.10 27.44
C LEU A 543 12.00 -11.56 27.90
N HIS A 544 10.88 -12.24 27.63
CA HIS A 544 10.77 -13.68 27.85
C HIS A 544 11.36 -14.47 26.68
N SER A 545 11.72 -15.75 26.93
CA SER A 545 12.35 -16.60 25.95
C SER A 545 11.46 -16.86 24.73
N LEU A 546 12.08 -16.86 23.56
CA LEU A 546 11.48 -17.32 22.30
C LEU A 546 11.62 -18.84 22.17
N ALA A 547 10.96 -19.40 21.14
CA ALA A 547 10.83 -20.83 20.97
C ALA A 547 12.15 -21.58 20.73
N ASN A 548 13.19 -20.92 20.25
CA ASN A 548 14.45 -21.58 19.91
C ASN A 548 15.69 -20.74 20.30
N PRO A 549 16.86 -21.39 20.57
CA PRO A 549 18.07 -20.71 21.00
C PRO A 549 18.56 -19.63 20.02
N ARG A 550 18.53 -19.89 18.70
CA ARG A 550 18.99 -18.91 17.69
C ARG A 550 18.15 -17.65 17.70
N SER A 551 16.84 -17.77 17.93
CA SER A 551 15.97 -16.60 18.08
C SER A 551 16.29 -15.82 19.35
N ASN A 552 16.68 -16.49 20.43
CA ASN A 552 17.11 -15.85 21.68
C ASN A 552 18.46 -15.14 21.52
N ASP A 553 19.42 -15.72 20.80
CA ASP A 553 20.70 -15.08 20.49
C ASP A 553 20.49 -13.81 19.65
N ALA A 554 19.61 -13.89 18.64
CA ALA A 554 19.24 -12.74 17.83
C ALA A 554 18.52 -11.66 18.66
N LEU A 555 17.65 -12.05 19.61
CA LEU A 555 16.98 -11.15 20.54
C LEU A 555 18.01 -10.46 21.46
N ALA A 556 19.00 -11.19 21.99
CA ALA A 556 20.07 -10.62 22.82
C ALA A 556 20.86 -9.55 22.05
N THR A 557 21.27 -9.85 20.82
CA THR A 557 21.97 -8.90 19.94
C THR A 557 21.12 -7.67 19.65
N LEU A 558 19.80 -7.85 19.44
CA LEU A 558 18.87 -6.74 19.21
C LEU A 558 18.78 -5.86 20.48
N CYS A 559 18.63 -6.46 21.67
CA CYS A 559 18.59 -5.74 22.95
C CYS A 559 19.85 -4.88 23.13
N GLU A 560 21.04 -5.45 22.91
CA GLU A 560 22.30 -4.70 22.97
C GLU A 560 22.32 -3.52 21.99
N THR A 561 21.86 -3.75 20.75
CA THR A 561 21.83 -2.70 19.74
C THR A 561 20.88 -1.57 20.12
N LEU A 562 19.71 -1.90 20.65
CA LEU A 562 18.73 -0.91 21.10
C LEU A 562 19.19 -0.16 22.35
N ASN A 563 19.89 -0.82 23.28
CA ASN A 563 20.42 -0.19 24.49
C ASN A 563 21.48 0.89 24.18
N ARG A 564 22.27 0.71 23.12
CA ARG A 564 23.24 1.71 22.64
C ARG A 564 22.60 3.01 22.15
N LEU A 565 21.29 2.99 21.85
CA LEU A 565 20.58 4.18 21.39
C LEU A 565 20.14 5.10 22.53
N GLU A 566 20.22 4.64 23.80
CA GLU A 566 19.91 5.39 25.04
C GLU A 566 18.55 6.13 24.97
N VAL A 567 17.55 5.51 24.37
CA VAL A 567 16.24 6.11 24.15
C VAL A 567 15.46 6.21 25.45
N ARG A 568 14.85 7.38 25.70
CA ARG A 568 13.93 7.58 26.83
C ARG A 568 12.49 7.32 26.43
N TYR A 569 11.70 6.81 27.36
CA TYR A 569 10.28 6.66 27.14
C TYR A 569 9.60 8.04 27.03
N PRO A 570 8.78 8.30 25.96
CA PRO A 570 8.22 9.63 25.69
C PRO A 570 7.35 10.17 26.83
N GLY A 571 7.67 11.38 27.31
CA GLY A 571 6.98 12.04 28.40
C GLY A 571 7.40 11.58 29.80
N THR A 572 8.53 10.90 29.88
CA THR A 572 9.22 10.55 31.14
C THR A 572 10.72 10.81 30.99
N ASP A 573 11.44 10.76 32.11
CA ASP A 573 12.91 10.76 32.17
C ASP A 573 13.52 9.34 32.15
N LEU A 574 12.68 8.30 32.05
CA LEU A 574 13.10 6.90 32.11
C LEU A 574 13.75 6.43 30.80
N GLN A 575 15.02 6.03 30.87
CA GLN A 575 15.72 5.39 29.76
C GLN A 575 15.25 3.94 29.62
N LEU A 576 14.91 3.55 28.39
CA LEU A 576 14.56 2.17 28.05
C LEU A 576 15.83 1.29 28.10
N VAL A 577 15.78 0.24 28.86
CA VAL A 577 16.84 -0.77 28.96
C VAL A 577 16.21 -2.14 28.63
N TYR A 578 16.73 -2.81 27.63
CA TYR A 578 16.23 -4.11 27.19
C TYR A 578 17.16 -5.21 27.69
N GLN A 579 16.58 -6.24 28.30
CA GLN A 579 17.29 -7.42 28.79
C GLN A 579 16.73 -8.67 28.08
N ALA A 580 17.62 -9.44 27.46
CA ALA A 580 17.27 -10.72 26.87
C ALA A 580 17.14 -11.82 27.94
N PRO A 581 16.41 -12.90 27.67
CA PRO A 581 16.30 -14.02 28.60
C PRO A 581 17.66 -14.68 28.86
N GLY A 582 17.92 -15.08 30.12
CA GLY A 582 19.16 -15.77 30.50
C GLY A 582 20.40 -14.89 30.66
N VAL A 583 20.30 -13.58 30.47
CA VAL A 583 21.33 -12.60 30.81
C VAL A 583 21.00 -12.01 32.20
N ALA A 584 21.86 -12.29 33.18
CA ALA A 584 21.71 -11.78 34.55
C ALA A 584 22.12 -10.29 34.65
#